data_734c3860d5b963e892978258e1b3471b
#
_entry.id   734c3860d5b963e892978258e1b3471b
#
_cell.length_a   1.000
_cell.length_b   1.000
_cell.length_c   1.000
_cell.angle_alpha   90.00
_cell.angle_beta   90.00
_cell.angle_gamma   90.00
#
_symmetry.space_group_name_H-M   'P 1'
#
loop_
_entity.id
_entity.type
_entity.pdbx_description
1 polymer ?
#
loop_
_entity_poly.entity_id
_entity_poly.type
_entity_poly.pdbx_seq_one_letter_code
_entity_poly.pdbx_strand_id
1 'polypeptide(L)'
;GLGLKETRRKDSEKGRYTLIFLAPPNDKNAEIELTYNWDGDDLGEGSRNFGHLAYRVDNIYETCKKLIDMGYTINRPPRDGHMAFVRSPDKISIELLQDGYLDPKEPWASMENTGIW
;
A
#
# COMPACT_ATOMS: atom_id res chain seq x y z
N GLY A 1 8.27 -13.72 -19.62
CA GLY A 1 8.92 -14.67 -18.72
C GLY A 1 7.90 -15.42 -17.89
N LEU A 2 7.28 -14.79 -16.91
CA LEU A 2 6.29 -15.42 -16.02
C LEU A 2 4.86 -15.44 -16.59
N GLY A 3 4.64 -14.88 -17.77
CA GLY A 3 3.32 -14.85 -18.41
C GLY A 3 2.32 -13.86 -17.81
N LEU A 4 2.77 -12.93 -16.95
CA LEU A 4 1.92 -11.88 -16.43
C LEU A 4 1.43 -10.96 -17.56
N LYS A 5 0.22 -10.45 -17.40
CA LYS A 5 -0.40 -9.51 -18.34
C LYS A 5 -0.70 -8.19 -17.63
N GLU A 6 -0.50 -7.09 -18.34
CA GLU A 6 -0.93 -5.77 -17.86
C GLU A 6 -2.45 -5.76 -17.72
N THR A 7 -2.93 -5.38 -16.52
CA THR A 7 -4.35 -5.27 -16.20
C THR A 7 -4.84 -3.84 -16.30
N ARG A 8 -4.00 -2.89 -15.86
CA ARG A 8 -4.28 -1.45 -15.88
C ARG A 8 -3.02 -0.64 -15.71
N ARG A 9 -3.13 0.65 -16.02
CA ARG A 9 -2.05 1.62 -15.89
C ARG A 9 -2.61 2.96 -15.42
N LYS A 10 -1.80 3.70 -14.65
CA LYS A 10 -2.19 5.01 -14.13
C LYS A 10 -0.99 5.95 -14.08
N ASP A 11 -1.12 7.12 -14.69
CA ASP A 11 -0.15 8.20 -14.59
C ASP A 11 -0.48 9.17 -13.46
N SER A 12 0.53 9.67 -12.79
CA SER A 12 0.44 10.71 -11.77
C SER A 12 1.34 11.89 -12.17
N GLU A 13 0.76 12.91 -12.79
CA GLU A 13 1.48 14.13 -13.16
C GLU A 13 2.05 14.85 -11.93
N LYS A 14 1.27 14.93 -10.86
CA LYS A 14 1.71 15.55 -9.61
C LYS A 14 2.85 14.78 -8.94
N GLY A 15 2.79 13.46 -8.96
CA GLY A 15 3.78 12.59 -8.34
C GLY A 15 4.96 12.26 -9.26
N ARG A 16 4.84 12.57 -10.57
CA ARG A 16 5.87 12.28 -11.58
C ARG A 16 6.22 10.80 -11.68
N TYR A 17 5.16 9.94 -11.76
CA TYR A 17 5.34 8.49 -11.90
C TYR A 17 4.19 7.85 -12.68
N THR A 18 4.44 6.65 -13.19
CA THR A 18 3.45 5.75 -13.77
C THR A 18 3.36 4.49 -12.94
N LEU A 19 2.14 4.08 -12.56
CA LEU A 19 1.85 2.78 -11.98
C LEU A 19 1.42 1.81 -13.08
N ILE A 20 2.01 0.63 -13.10
CA ILE A 20 1.71 -0.44 -14.06
C ILE A 20 1.36 -1.69 -13.26
N PHE A 21 0.15 -2.21 -13.45
CA PHE A 21 -0.36 -3.37 -12.72
C PHE A 21 -0.32 -4.60 -13.62
N LEU A 22 0.29 -5.66 -13.12
CA LEU A 22 0.44 -6.95 -13.82
C LEU A 22 -0.19 -8.04 -12.97
N ALA A 23 -0.90 -8.97 -13.61
CA ALA A 23 -1.46 -10.14 -12.94
C ALA A 23 -1.33 -11.40 -13.79
N PRO A 24 -1.33 -12.62 -13.20
CA PRO A 24 -1.45 -13.84 -13.95
C PRO A 24 -2.84 -13.96 -14.59
N PRO A 25 -2.96 -14.60 -15.76
CA PRO A 25 -4.24 -14.69 -16.48
C PRO A 25 -5.37 -15.36 -15.70
N ASN A 26 -5.02 -16.26 -14.77
CA ASN A 26 -5.97 -17.06 -13.98
C ASN A 26 -6.33 -16.42 -12.63
N ASP A 27 -5.68 -15.33 -12.23
CA ASP A 27 -6.00 -14.59 -10.99
C ASP A 27 -5.70 -13.10 -11.15
N LYS A 28 -6.70 -12.36 -11.59
CA LYS A 28 -6.58 -10.90 -11.79
C LYS A 28 -6.50 -10.10 -10.49
N ASN A 29 -6.74 -10.72 -9.34
CA ASN A 29 -6.67 -10.05 -8.03
C ASN A 29 -5.27 -10.14 -7.42
N ALA A 30 -4.42 -11.06 -7.90
CA ALA A 30 -3.02 -11.17 -7.48
C ALA A 30 -2.14 -10.23 -8.32
N GLU A 31 -2.30 -8.91 -8.14
CA GLU A 31 -1.57 -7.92 -8.90
C GLU A 31 -0.19 -7.63 -8.32
N ILE A 32 0.77 -7.41 -9.20
CA ILE A 32 2.05 -6.74 -8.91
C ILE A 32 1.94 -5.31 -9.42
N GLU A 33 2.17 -4.32 -8.57
CA GLU A 33 2.29 -2.93 -8.95
C GLU A 33 3.76 -2.58 -9.19
N LEU A 34 4.07 -2.14 -10.39
CA LEU A 34 5.36 -1.56 -10.74
C LEU A 34 5.24 -0.04 -10.76
N THR A 35 6.16 0.65 -10.10
CA THR A 35 6.25 2.11 -10.14
C THR A 35 7.40 2.52 -11.03
N TYR A 36 7.09 3.21 -12.14
CA TYR A 36 8.07 3.86 -12.99
C TYR A 36 8.14 5.35 -12.63
N ASN A 37 9.24 5.77 -12.03
CA ASN A 37 9.49 7.18 -11.74
C ASN A 37 9.99 7.88 -13.01
N TRP A 38 9.40 9.01 -13.35
CA TRP A 38 9.77 9.76 -14.57
C TRP A 38 11.07 10.52 -14.42
N ASP A 39 11.46 10.83 -13.18
CA ASP A 39 12.64 11.62 -12.87
C ASP A 39 13.63 10.80 -12.02
N GLY A 40 14.91 11.07 -12.16
CA GLY A 40 15.98 10.39 -11.45
C GLY A 40 16.54 9.18 -12.18
N ASP A 41 17.57 8.60 -11.59
CA ASP A 41 18.26 7.42 -12.12
C ASP A 41 17.67 6.14 -11.51
N ASP A 42 17.89 5.02 -12.19
CA ASP A 42 17.55 3.69 -11.65
C ASP A 42 18.29 3.43 -10.35
N LEU A 43 17.63 2.76 -9.42
CA LEU A 43 18.26 2.27 -8.21
C LEU A 43 19.31 1.22 -8.56
N GLY A 44 20.56 1.45 -8.14
CA GLY A 44 21.67 0.52 -8.37
C GLY A 44 21.52 -0.80 -7.59
N GLU A 45 22.43 -1.72 -7.85
CA GLU A 45 22.53 -2.97 -7.09
C GLU A 45 22.63 -2.70 -5.59
N GLY A 46 21.95 -3.50 -4.79
CA GLY A 46 21.88 -3.34 -3.33
C GLY A 46 20.90 -2.29 -2.82
N SER A 47 20.24 -1.56 -3.71
CA SER A 47 19.15 -0.66 -3.37
C SER A 47 17.88 -1.42 -3.02
N ARG A 48 17.04 -0.80 -2.19
CA ARG A 48 15.75 -1.40 -1.80
C ARG A 48 14.74 -1.24 -2.93
N ASN A 49 14.55 -2.29 -3.72
CA ASN A 49 13.60 -2.30 -4.83
C ASN A 49 12.20 -2.79 -4.43
N PHE A 50 12.10 -3.59 -3.35
CA PHE A 50 10.82 -4.05 -2.85
C PHE A 50 10.11 -2.94 -2.07
N GLY A 51 8.89 -2.61 -2.45
CA GLY A 51 8.06 -1.61 -1.81
C GLY A 51 7.34 -2.16 -0.59
N HIS A 52 6.14 -2.71 -0.79
CA HIS A 52 5.29 -3.24 0.27
C HIS A 52 4.36 -4.33 -0.24
N LEU A 53 3.72 -5.05 0.68
CA LEU A 53 2.57 -5.91 0.43
C LEU A 53 1.29 -5.09 0.63
N ALA A 54 0.25 -5.33 -0.16
CA ALA A 54 -1.04 -4.68 0.01
C ALA A 54 -2.15 -5.72 0.18
N TYR A 55 -3.03 -5.52 1.16
CA TYR A 55 -4.17 -6.37 1.44
C TYR A 55 -5.46 -5.57 1.52
N ARG A 56 -6.52 -6.06 0.89
CA ARG A 56 -7.88 -5.55 1.10
C ARG A 56 -8.43 -6.08 2.40
N VAL A 57 -9.15 -5.22 3.12
CA VAL A 57 -9.81 -5.54 4.38
C VAL A 57 -11.25 -5.03 4.36
N ASP A 58 -12.15 -5.75 5.02
CA ASP A 58 -13.58 -5.43 5.04
C ASP A 58 -13.88 -4.16 5.84
N ASN A 59 -13.11 -3.92 6.92
CA ASN A 59 -13.23 -2.72 7.76
C ASN A 59 -11.85 -2.28 8.24
N ILE A 60 -11.32 -1.24 7.64
CA ILE A 60 -9.97 -0.76 7.92
C ILE A 60 -9.81 -0.24 9.36
N TYR A 61 -10.85 0.37 9.93
CA TYR A 61 -10.80 0.88 11.30
C TYR A 61 -10.74 -0.23 12.34
N GLU A 62 -11.57 -1.27 12.15
CA GLU A 62 -11.57 -2.44 13.04
C GLU A 62 -10.26 -3.23 12.91
N THR A 63 -9.75 -3.38 11.69
CA THR A 63 -8.46 -4.02 11.44
C THR A 63 -7.32 -3.27 12.12
N CYS A 64 -7.25 -1.95 11.96
CA CYS A 64 -6.22 -1.13 12.61
C CYS A 64 -6.34 -1.17 14.13
N LYS A 65 -7.58 -1.10 14.68
CA LYS A 65 -7.79 -1.24 16.12
C LYS A 65 -7.30 -2.59 16.64
N LYS A 66 -7.65 -3.69 15.98
CA LYS A 66 -7.18 -5.02 16.33
C LYS A 66 -5.66 -5.13 16.35
N LEU A 67 -4.98 -4.53 15.37
CA LEU A 67 -3.52 -4.52 15.31
C LEU A 67 -2.92 -3.73 16.49
N ILE A 68 -3.51 -2.59 16.85
CA ILE A 68 -3.09 -1.82 18.04
C ILE A 68 -3.29 -2.64 19.31
N ASP A 69 -4.43 -3.29 19.49
CA ASP A 69 -4.73 -4.13 20.65
C ASP A 69 -3.75 -5.33 20.77
N MET A 70 -3.17 -5.76 19.65
CA MET A 70 -2.12 -6.77 19.58
C MET A 70 -0.70 -6.22 19.79
N GLY A 71 -0.54 -4.91 20.01
CA GLY A 71 0.75 -4.25 20.27
C GLY A 71 1.49 -3.75 19.02
N TYR A 72 0.85 -3.74 17.85
CA TYR A 72 1.46 -3.21 16.64
C TYR A 72 1.19 -1.70 16.49
N THR A 73 2.14 -1.02 15.88
CA THR A 73 2.03 0.42 15.57
C THR A 73 1.45 0.61 14.18
N ILE A 74 0.41 1.43 14.06
CA ILE A 74 -0.08 1.88 12.76
C ILE A 74 0.76 3.08 12.34
N ASN A 75 1.63 2.86 11.35
CA ASN A 75 2.60 3.88 10.92
C ASN A 75 1.94 5.02 10.13
N ARG A 76 1.01 4.70 9.25
CA ARG A 76 0.11 5.66 8.61
C ARG A 76 -1.34 5.31 8.97
N PRO A 77 -2.00 6.11 9.80
CA PRO A 77 -3.40 5.88 10.16
C PRO A 77 -4.36 6.00 8.97
N PRO A 78 -5.51 5.32 9.00
CA PRO A 78 -6.53 5.38 7.95
C PRO A 78 -7.36 6.68 8.03
N ARG A 79 -6.71 7.84 7.88
CA ARG A 79 -7.34 9.17 8.02
C ARG A 79 -8.47 9.41 7.03
N ASP A 80 -8.32 8.85 5.83
CA ASP A 80 -9.25 8.97 4.72
C ASP A 80 -10.31 7.85 4.69
N GLY A 81 -10.27 6.93 5.66
CA GLY A 81 -11.15 5.76 5.67
C GLY A 81 -10.80 4.71 4.62
N HIS A 82 -9.66 4.85 3.93
CA HIS A 82 -9.35 4.01 2.77
C HIS A 82 -8.02 3.28 2.86
N MET A 83 -6.97 3.91 3.39
CA MET A 83 -5.62 3.36 3.35
C MET A 83 -4.89 3.53 4.68
N ALA A 84 -4.18 2.49 5.12
CA ALA A 84 -3.30 2.53 6.28
C ALA A 84 -2.00 1.78 5.99
N PHE A 85 -0.94 2.07 6.75
CA PHE A 85 0.31 1.31 6.72
C PHE A 85 0.70 0.84 8.10
N VAL A 86 1.17 -0.39 8.17
CA VAL A 86 1.76 -1.04 9.34
C VAL A 86 3.03 -1.77 8.91
N ARG A 87 3.94 -2.03 9.83
CA ARG A 87 5.12 -2.86 9.56
C ARG A 87 5.04 -4.18 10.31
N SER A 88 5.46 -5.27 9.65
CA SER A 88 5.65 -6.55 10.32
C SER A 88 6.82 -6.48 11.32
N PRO A 89 6.96 -7.48 12.22
CA PRO A 89 8.15 -7.59 13.08
C PRO A 89 9.47 -7.59 12.31
N ASP A 90 9.48 -8.15 11.10
CA ASP A 90 10.64 -8.15 10.19
C ASP A 90 10.81 -6.83 9.41
N LYS A 91 10.00 -5.82 9.75
CA LYS A 91 10.01 -4.49 9.14
C LYS A 91 9.59 -4.46 7.66
N ILE A 92 8.82 -5.46 7.22
CA ILE A 92 8.17 -5.42 5.91
C ILE A 92 7.00 -4.44 5.99
N SER A 93 6.94 -3.49 5.07
CA SER A 93 5.83 -2.56 4.95
C SER A 93 4.58 -3.29 4.44
N ILE A 94 3.44 -3.05 5.07
CA ILE A 94 2.15 -3.65 4.70
C ILE A 94 1.12 -2.52 4.58
N GLU A 95 0.56 -2.38 3.40
CA GLU A 95 -0.56 -1.50 3.11
C GLU A 95 -1.87 -2.24 3.38
N LEU A 96 -2.77 -1.59 4.10
CA LEU A 96 -4.15 -2.03 4.27
C LEU A 96 -5.06 -1.14 3.43
N LEU A 97 -5.87 -1.73 2.59
CA LEU A 97 -6.82 -1.04 1.72
C LEU A 97 -8.24 -1.42 2.11
N GLN A 98 -9.09 -0.41 2.35
CA GLN A 98 -10.51 -0.64 2.57
C GLN A 98 -11.14 -1.26 1.32
N ASP A 99 -11.90 -2.34 1.47
CA ASP A 99 -12.80 -2.81 0.42
C ASP A 99 -14.04 -1.93 0.40
N GLY A 100 -14.29 -1.28 -0.75
CA GLY A 100 -15.30 -0.22 -0.84
C GLY A 100 -14.82 1.09 -0.22
N TYR A 101 -15.74 1.83 0.41
CA TYR A 101 -15.51 3.16 0.94
C TYR A 101 -16.08 3.32 2.34
N LEU A 102 -15.30 3.90 3.25
CA LEU A 102 -15.73 4.33 4.58
C LEU A 102 -15.44 5.83 4.74
N ASP A 103 -16.36 6.54 5.38
CA ASP A 103 -16.15 7.96 5.69
C ASP A 103 -15.02 8.14 6.72
N PRO A 104 -14.22 9.23 6.60
CA PRO A 104 -13.26 9.62 7.63
C PRO A 104 -13.94 9.79 8.99
N LYS A 105 -13.30 9.28 10.04
CA LYS A 105 -13.81 9.45 11.42
C LYS A 105 -12.70 9.57 12.44
N GLU A 106 -13.02 10.25 13.54
CA GLU A 106 -12.14 10.33 14.70
C GLU A 106 -12.06 8.98 15.48
N PRO A 107 -10.92 8.69 16.15
CA PRO A 107 -9.71 9.53 16.23
C PRO A 107 -8.80 9.43 15.00
N TRP A 108 -9.11 8.59 14.03
CA TRP A 108 -8.24 8.28 12.89
C TRP A 108 -7.98 9.48 11.97
N ALA A 109 -9.00 10.32 11.76
CA ALA A 109 -8.94 11.45 10.84
C ALA A 109 -7.86 12.47 11.23
N SER A 110 -7.61 12.65 12.52
CA SER A 110 -6.62 13.58 13.08
C SER A 110 -5.30 12.94 13.52
N MET A 111 -5.18 11.61 13.44
CA MET A 111 -3.96 10.91 13.88
C MET A 111 -2.77 11.23 12.99
N GLU A 112 -1.63 11.53 13.61
CA GLU A 112 -0.36 11.74 12.93
C GLU A 112 0.30 10.43 12.50
N ASN A 113 1.19 10.50 11.51
CA ASN A 113 2.01 9.37 11.13
C ASN A 113 3.01 9.03 12.25
N THR A 114 3.29 7.74 12.43
CA THR A 114 4.26 7.24 13.41
C THR A 114 5.40 6.53 12.69
N GLY A 115 6.58 7.18 12.62
CA GLY A 115 7.75 6.64 11.94
C GLY A 115 7.57 6.60 10.42
N ILE A 116 8.28 5.66 9.80
CA ILE A 116 8.30 5.44 8.35
C ILE A 116 7.68 4.08 8.00
N TRP A 117 7.16 3.97 6.80
CA TRP A 117 6.56 2.74 6.28
C TRP A 117 7.05 2.42 4.87
#